data_5da3176c607bd544ecf9bdcf544ba9fc
#
_entry.id   5da3176c607bd544ecf9bdcf544ba9fc
#
_cell.length_a   1.000
_cell.length_b   1.000
_cell.length_c   1.000
_cell.angle_alpha   90.00
_cell.angle_beta   90.00
_cell.angle_gamma   90.00
#
_symmetry.space_group_name_H-M   'P 1'
#
loop_
_entity.id
_entity.type
_entity.pdbx_description
1 polymer ?
#
loop_
_entity_poly.entity_id
_entity_poly.type
_entity_poly.pdbx_seq_one_letter_code
_entity_poly.pdbx_strand_id
1 'polypeptide(L)'
;TAHAGSPHDFMDHYFDTVGIEGAFPVADTELGRIAMMPCGEIMFPEAARMFMFRGAEVLLHPTSDFGAADNNGWQSAKTVRASENMMYLVSSNTAGILNAPYAENECQGRSKIFDYDGRVLAEAGMGECTRAATFIDVEGLRRLRSKAGGFNRLIRNRIEMYLPVYNTASFYPPNQFADEVMDSSARIQENYQLALDNMAD
;
A
#
# COMPACT_ATOMS: atom_id res chain seq x y z
N THR A 1 -7.61 -5.66 0.72
CA THR A 1 -7.55 -5.53 -0.73
C THR A 1 -8.93 -5.35 -1.31
N ALA A 2 -9.01 -4.71 -2.46
CA ALA A 2 -10.24 -4.44 -3.21
C ALA A 2 -10.92 -5.68 -3.78
N HIS A 3 -10.52 -6.87 -3.39
CA HIS A 3 -11.07 -8.13 -3.88
C HIS A 3 -11.64 -8.94 -2.74
N ALA A 4 -12.61 -9.76 -3.05
CA ALA A 4 -13.34 -10.64 -2.17
C ALA A 4 -12.51 -11.23 -1.02
N GLY A 5 -12.97 -11.07 0.20
CA GLY A 5 -12.34 -11.62 1.39
C GLY A 5 -11.20 -10.78 1.95
N SER A 6 -11.48 -9.53 2.26
CA SER A 6 -10.54 -8.70 3.00
C SER A 6 -10.61 -8.99 4.50
N PRO A 7 -9.55 -8.71 5.28
CA PRO A 7 -9.62 -8.78 6.74
C PRO A 7 -10.78 -7.98 7.36
N HIS A 8 -11.29 -6.96 6.68
CA HIS A 8 -12.45 -6.17 7.10
C HIS A 8 -13.72 -7.04 7.24
N ASP A 9 -13.85 -8.08 6.42
CA ASP A 9 -15.04 -8.94 6.40
C ASP A 9 -15.14 -9.88 7.62
N PHE A 10 -14.02 -10.07 8.34
CA PHE A 10 -13.92 -10.83 9.60
C PHE A 10 -12.97 -10.10 10.57
N MET A 11 -13.10 -8.80 10.64
CA MET A 11 -12.15 -7.89 11.24
C MET A 11 -11.83 -8.20 12.70
N ASP A 12 -12.86 -8.49 13.53
CA ASP A 12 -12.67 -8.77 14.95
C ASP A 12 -11.86 -10.04 15.15
N HIS A 13 -12.23 -11.12 14.45
CA HIS A 13 -11.48 -12.37 14.49
C HIS A 13 -10.03 -12.22 13.99
N TYR A 14 -9.84 -11.40 12.95
CA TYR A 14 -8.52 -11.13 12.41
C TYR A 14 -7.64 -10.42 13.45
N PHE A 15 -8.14 -9.33 14.06
CA PHE A 15 -7.39 -8.61 15.08
C PHE A 15 -7.19 -9.43 16.37
N ASP A 16 -8.16 -10.23 16.76
CA ASP A 16 -8.03 -11.17 17.91
C ASP A 16 -6.93 -12.20 17.67
N THR A 17 -6.76 -12.63 16.42
CA THR A 17 -5.78 -13.66 16.04
C THR A 17 -4.36 -13.10 15.88
N VAL A 18 -4.20 -11.98 15.17
CA VAL A 18 -2.88 -11.48 14.79
C VAL A 18 -2.49 -10.18 15.49
N GLY A 19 -3.43 -9.52 16.13
CA GLY A 19 -3.26 -8.20 16.73
C GLY A 19 -2.98 -7.10 15.70
N ILE A 20 -2.89 -5.87 16.16
CA ILE A 20 -2.54 -4.73 15.30
C ILE A 20 -1.13 -4.91 14.69
N GLU A 21 -0.24 -5.54 15.44
CA GLU A 21 1.13 -5.78 14.99
C GLU A 21 1.22 -6.76 13.84
N GLY A 22 0.42 -7.82 13.88
CA GLY A 22 0.32 -8.79 12.80
C GLY A 22 -0.49 -8.28 11.60
N ALA A 23 -1.42 -7.35 11.80
CA ALA A 23 -2.17 -6.73 10.71
C ALA A 23 -1.32 -5.76 9.87
N PHE A 24 -0.39 -5.06 10.52
CA PHE A 24 0.55 -4.15 9.85
C PHE A 24 1.99 -4.48 10.25
N PRO A 25 2.52 -5.63 9.81
CA PRO A 25 3.82 -6.12 10.26
C PRO A 25 4.97 -5.28 9.71
N VAL A 26 5.92 -4.97 10.59
CA VAL A 26 7.18 -4.32 10.24
C VAL A 26 8.31 -5.18 10.79
N ALA A 27 9.15 -5.67 9.92
CA ALA A 27 10.33 -6.45 10.30
C ALA A 27 11.48 -5.52 10.67
N ASP A 28 12.06 -5.72 11.85
CA ASP A 28 13.30 -5.06 12.25
C ASP A 28 14.49 -5.90 11.74
N THR A 29 15.28 -5.32 10.85
CA THR A 29 16.36 -6.00 10.16
C THR A 29 17.64 -5.18 10.21
N GLU A 30 18.77 -5.81 9.90
CA GLU A 30 20.07 -5.12 9.75
C GLU A 30 20.04 -4.03 8.67
N LEU A 31 19.14 -4.14 7.68
CA LEU A 31 19.00 -3.19 6.58
C LEU A 31 18.03 -2.04 6.91
N GLY A 32 17.39 -2.08 8.08
CA GLY A 32 16.38 -1.14 8.52
C GLY A 32 15.03 -1.80 8.80
N ARG A 33 14.03 -1.00 9.10
CA ARG A 33 12.67 -1.45 9.40
C ARG A 33 11.85 -1.56 8.11
N ILE A 34 11.53 -2.78 7.74
CA ILE A 34 10.97 -3.12 6.43
C ILE A 34 9.52 -3.56 6.58
N ALA A 35 8.64 -2.99 5.79
CA ALA A 35 7.25 -3.44 5.60
C ALA A 35 7.01 -3.89 4.16
N MET A 36 5.93 -4.62 3.94
CA MET A 36 5.50 -5.04 2.60
C MET A 36 4.01 -4.72 2.40
N MET A 37 3.69 -4.17 1.24
CA MET A 37 2.33 -3.83 0.84
C MET A 37 2.14 -4.21 -0.64
N PRO A 38 1.29 -5.18 -0.97
CA PRO A 38 1.19 -5.67 -2.34
C PRO A 38 0.26 -4.83 -3.22
N CYS A 39 0.59 -4.73 -4.49
CA CYS A 39 -0.28 -4.37 -5.62
C CYS A 39 -1.23 -3.19 -5.34
N GLY A 40 -2.54 -3.40 -5.49
CA GLY A 40 -3.60 -2.40 -5.36
C GLY A 40 -3.67 -1.67 -4.01
N GLU A 41 -3.08 -2.23 -2.96
CA GLU A 41 -2.99 -1.59 -1.65
C GLU A 41 -2.30 -0.21 -1.71
N ILE A 42 -1.43 0.02 -2.69
CA ILE A 42 -0.74 1.30 -2.88
C ILE A 42 -1.71 2.46 -3.14
N MET A 43 -2.93 2.16 -3.63
CA MET A 43 -3.95 3.17 -3.89
C MET A 43 -4.58 3.72 -2.60
N PHE A 44 -4.44 3.00 -1.47
CA PHE A 44 -5.00 3.40 -0.18
C PHE A 44 -3.94 4.07 0.69
N PRO A 45 -4.05 5.39 0.93
CA PRO A 45 -3.09 6.13 1.76
C PRO A 45 -3.01 5.61 3.19
N GLU A 46 -4.12 5.15 3.73
CA GLU A 46 -4.23 4.61 5.09
C GLU A 46 -3.31 3.40 5.28
N ALA A 47 -3.27 2.47 4.33
CA ALA A 47 -2.45 1.26 4.44
C ALA A 47 -0.96 1.60 4.59
N ALA A 48 -0.42 2.44 3.72
CA ALA A 48 0.97 2.89 3.81
C ALA A 48 1.23 3.69 5.10
N ARG A 49 0.25 4.49 5.54
CA ARG A 49 0.32 5.27 6.77
C ARG A 49 0.43 4.41 8.01
N MET A 50 -0.30 3.29 8.06
CA MET A 50 -0.21 2.35 9.19
C MET A 50 1.20 1.75 9.30
N PHE A 51 1.80 1.32 8.20
CA PHE A 51 3.19 0.85 8.22
C PHE A 51 4.17 1.93 8.69
N MET A 52 3.98 3.18 8.28
CA MET A 52 4.80 4.29 8.75
C MET A 52 4.65 4.50 10.27
N PHE A 53 3.43 4.46 10.82
CA PHE A 53 3.19 4.56 12.26
C PHE A 53 3.82 3.41 13.03
N ARG A 54 3.90 2.23 12.42
CA ARG A 54 4.63 1.06 12.94
C ARG A 54 6.16 1.21 12.79
N GLY A 55 6.62 2.32 12.21
CA GLY A 55 8.02 2.70 12.10
C GLY A 55 8.74 2.18 10.86
N ALA A 56 8.03 1.73 9.82
CA ALA A 56 8.67 1.33 8.58
C ALA A 56 9.53 2.46 7.98
N GLU A 57 10.68 2.07 7.45
CA GLU A 57 11.65 2.93 6.78
C GLU A 57 11.72 2.62 5.29
N VAL A 58 11.50 1.35 4.95
CA VAL A 58 11.45 0.85 3.58
C VAL A 58 10.13 0.09 3.39
N LEU A 59 9.39 0.46 2.36
CA LEU A 59 8.17 -0.22 1.94
C LEU A 59 8.45 -1.01 0.66
N LEU A 60 8.37 -2.33 0.74
CA LEU A 60 8.43 -3.20 -0.42
C LEU A 60 7.04 -3.29 -1.06
N HIS A 61 6.97 -3.11 -2.36
CA HIS A 61 5.73 -3.10 -3.12
C HIS A 61 5.81 -4.06 -4.31
N PRO A 62 5.59 -5.37 -4.09
CA PRO A 62 5.41 -6.32 -5.19
C PRO A 62 4.08 -6.05 -5.88
N THR A 63 4.10 -5.95 -7.20
CA THR A 63 2.90 -5.55 -7.94
C THR A 63 2.86 -6.16 -9.35
N SER A 64 1.68 -6.20 -9.91
CA SER A 64 1.41 -6.48 -11.31
C SER A 64 0.50 -5.38 -11.85
N ASP A 65 1.07 -4.19 -12.03
CA ASP A 65 0.32 -3.05 -12.54
C ASP A 65 -0.12 -3.34 -13.97
N PHE A 66 -1.44 -3.47 -14.15
CA PHE A 66 -2.05 -3.65 -15.46
C PHE A 66 -2.19 -2.31 -16.18
N GLY A 67 -2.18 -2.39 -17.51
CA GLY A 67 -2.31 -1.24 -18.38
C GLY A 67 -0.98 -0.58 -18.72
N ALA A 68 -1.07 0.52 -19.46
CA ALA A 68 0.11 1.22 -19.94
C ALA A 68 1.03 1.63 -18.77
N ALA A 69 2.33 1.51 -19.01
CA ALA A 69 3.36 1.92 -18.05
C ALA A 69 3.20 3.36 -17.52
N ASP A 70 2.42 4.16 -18.22
CA ASP A 70 2.09 5.54 -17.92
C ASP A 70 0.72 5.70 -17.23
N ASN A 71 0.20 4.66 -16.59
CA ASN A 71 -0.98 4.80 -15.72
C ASN A 71 -0.63 5.77 -14.59
N ASN A 72 -1.01 7.03 -14.78
CA ASN A 72 -0.64 8.13 -13.91
C ASN A 72 -1.13 7.94 -12.47
N GLY A 73 -2.27 7.27 -12.26
CA GLY A 73 -2.80 7.01 -10.91
C GLY A 73 -1.85 6.14 -10.09
N TRP A 74 -1.40 5.01 -10.64
CA TRP A 74 -0.46 4.10 -9.97
C TRP A 74 0.90 4.74 -9.73
N GLN A 75 1.45 5.42 -10.73
CA GLN A 75 2.76 6.08 -10.59
C GLN A 75 2.70 7.21 -9.55
N SER A 76 1.63 8.01 -9.58
CA SER A 76 1.40 9.07 -8.59
C SER A 76 1.22 8.50 -7.18
N ALA A 77 0.46 7.41 -7.02
CA ALA A 77 0.30 6.76 -5.73
C ALA A 77 1.65 6.31 -5.16
N LYS A 78 2.51 5.64 -5.93
CA LYS A 78 3.85 5.23 -5.49
C LYS A 78 4.68 6.42 -5.02
N THR A 79 4.75 7.48 -5.82
CA THR A 79 5.46 8.71 -5.49
C THR A 79 4.96 9.34 -4.19
N VAL A 80 3.63 9.46 -4.06
CA VAL A 80 3.02 10.09 -2.90
C VAL A 80 3.16 9.22 -1.65
N ARG A 81 2.99 7.89 -1.72
CA ARG A 81 3.17 7.00 -0.56
C ARG A 81 4.59 7.08 0.01
N ALA A 82 5.61 7.13 -0.85
CA ALA A 82 6.98 7.34 -0.41
C ALA A 82 7.13 8.71 0.28
N SER A 83 6.67 9.77 -0.36
CA SER A 83 6.84 11.14 0.09
C SER A 83 6.06 11.47 1.37
N GLU A 84 4.75 11.21 1.41
CA GLU A 84 3.90 11.59 2.55
C GLU A 84 4.21 10.81 3.83
N ASN A 85 4.80 9.61 3.69
CA ASN A 85 5.20 8.76 4.79
C ASN A 85 6.70 8.84 5.09
N MET A 86 7.45 9.61 4.31
CA MET A 86 8.90 9.72 4.43
C MET A 86 9.57 8.34 4.51
N MET A 87 9.23 7.43 3.59
CA MET A 87 9.78 6.08 3.46
C MET A 87 10.42 5.89 2.10
N TYR A 88 11.45 5.06 2.03
CA TYR A 88 11.86 4.51 0.73
C TYR A 88 10.78 3.54 0.24
N LEU A 89 10.50 3.53 -1.06
CA LEU A 89 9.58 2.58 -1.67
C LEU A 89 10.30 1.82 -2.77
N VAL A 90 10.26 0.49 -2.68
CA VAL A 90 10.83 -0.43 -3.66
C VAL A 90 9.69 -1.16 -4.36
N SER A 91 9.31 -0.69 -5.53
CA SER A 91 8.22 -1.27 -6.32
C SER A 91 8.78 -2.22 -7.38
N SER A 92 8.48 -3.50 -7.21
CA SER A 92 8.83 -4.57 -8.16
C SER A 92 7.60 -4.95 -8.97
N ASN A 93 7.63 -4.65 -10.27
CA ASN A 93 6.49 -4.87 -11.16
C ASN A 93 6.73 -6.06 -12.10
N THR A 94 5.67 -6.79 -12.38
CA THR A 94 5.64 -7.86 -13.39
C THR A 94 5.99 -7.29 -14.76
N ALA A 95 6.85 -7.97 -15.51
CA ALA A 95 7.33 -7.50 -16.82
C ALA A 95 6.62 -8.17 -18.01
N GLY A 96 5.81 -9.19 -17.76
CA GLY A 96 5.03 -9.89 -18.77
C GLY A 96 4.21 -11.01 -18.15
N ILE A 97 3.19 -11.45 -18.84
CA ILE A 97 2.31 -12.54 -18.40
C ILE A 97 2.21 -13.54 -19.56
N LEU A 98 2.65 -14.77 -19.31
CA LEU A 98 2.59 -15.85 -20.29
C LEU A 98 1.51 -16.87 -19.92
N ASN A 99 0.90 -17.49 -20.92
CA ASN A 99 -0.09 -18.55 -20.74
C ASN A 99 -1.33 -18.15 -19.91
N ALA A 100 -1.73 -16.89 -20.02
CA ALA A 100 -2.91 -16.32 -19.35
C ALA A 100 -3.87 -15.70 -20.41
N PRO A 101 -5.14 -15.48 -20.07
CA PRO A 101 -6.11 -14.85 -20.98
C PRO A 101 -5.90 -13.33 -21.15
N TYR A 102 -4.72 -12.82 -20.83
CA TYR A 102 -4.32 -11.42 -20.95
C TYR A 102 -3.26 -11.26 -22.04
N ALA A 103 -3.10 -10.04 -22.54
CA ALA A 103 -2.00 -9.73 -23.44
C ALA A 103 -0.64 -9.93 -22.73
N GLU A 104 0.34 -10.52 -23.43
CA GLU A 104 1.65 -10.81 -22.84
C GLU A 104 2.35 -9.57 -22.27
N ASN A 105 2.10 -8.41 -22.87
CA ASN A 105 2.64 -7.10 -22.46
C ASN A 105 1.68 -6.28 -21.60
N GLU A 106 0.66 -6.87 -21.00
CA GLU A 106 -0.28 -6.15 -20.12
C GLU A 106 0.42 -5.55 -18.90
N CYS A 107 1.40 -6.26 -18.33
CA CYS A 107 2.32 -5.73 -17.34
C CYS A 107 3.66 -5.41 -18.01
N GLN A 108 4.12 -4.18 -17.90
CA GLN A 108 5.25 -3.68 -18.70
C GLN A 108 6.57 -3.56 -17.94
N GLY A 109 6.69 -4.10 -16.74
CA GLY A 109 7.91 -3.95 -15.94
C GLY A 109 8.06 -2.55 -15.34
N ARG A 110 9.19 -1.87 -15.60
CA ARG A 110 9.52 -0.55 -15.07
C ARG A 110 9.50 -0.51 -13.53
N SER A 111 10.03 -1.55 -12.91
CA SER A 111 10.27 -1.59 -11.47
C SER A 111 11.05 -0.36 -11.03
N LYS A 112 10.69 0.25 -9.89
CA LYS A 112 11.25 1.53 -9.45
C LYS A 112 11.64 1.52 -7.99
N ILE A 113 12.65 2.31 -7.66
CA ILE A 113 13.02 2.64 -6.29
C ILE A 113 12.83 4.14 -6.10
N PHE A 114 12.05 4.52 -5.10
CA PHE A 114 11.78 5.90 -4.74
C PHE A 114 12.46 6.26 -3.43
N ASP A 115 12.95 7.50 -3.33
CA ASP A 115 13.38 8.06 -2.06
C ASP A 115 12.19 8.53 -1.20
N TYR A 116 12.48 8.93 0.02
CA TYR A 116 11.51 9.45 0.99
C TYR A 116 10.91 10.83 0.61
N ASP A 117 11.36 11.46 -0.47
CA ASP A 117 10.74 12.65 -1.07
C ASP A 117 9.90 12.32 -2.31
N GLY A 118 9.84 11.03 -2.69
CA GLY A 118 9.10 10.55 -3.84
C GLY A 118 9.86 10.66 -5.18
N ARG A 119 11.16 10.95 -5.15
CA ARG A 119 12.00 10.98 -6.36
C ARG A 119 12.35 9.55 -6.77
N VAL A 120 12.35 9.28 -8.06
CA VAL A 120 12.84 8.01 -8.60
C VAL A 120 14.37 7.99 -8.53
N LEU A 121 14.91 7.07 -7.75
CA LEU A 121 16.35 6.85 -7.62
C LEU A 121 16.88 5.89 -8.69
N ALA A 122 16.09 4.89 -9.06
CA ALA A 122 16.42 3.93 -10.12
C ALA A 122 15.14 3.38 -10.74
N GLU A 123 15.19 3.11 -12.02
CA GLU A 123 14.10 2.51 -12.80
C GLU A 123 14.66 1.41 -13.71
N ALA A 124 14.00 0.25 -13.72
CA ALA A 124 14.28 -0.83 -14.64
C ALA A 124 13.63 -0.56 -16.01
N GLY A 125 14.17 -1.15 -17.04
CA GLY A 125 13.57 -1.10 -18.37
C GLY A 125 12.25 -1.86 -18.46
N MET A 126 11.63 -1.77 -19.62
CA MET A 126 10.49 -2.61 -20.00
C MET A 126 11.00 -3.97 -20.46
N GLY A 127 10.21 -5.02 -20.20
CA GLY A 127 10.52 -6.37 -20.61
C GLY A 127 11.04 -7.28 -19.48
N GLU A 128 11.29 -8.51 -19.82
CA GLU A 128 11.73 -9.56 -18.89
C GLU A 128 13.16 -9.34 -18.39
N CYS A 129 13.45 -9.87 -17.23
CA CYS A 129 14.80 -9.91 -16.63
C CYS A 129 15.49 -8.56 -16.46
N THR A 130 14.75 -7.46 -16.46
CA THR A 130 15.29 -6.14 -16.15
C THR A 130 15.33 -5.91 -14.64
N ARG A 131 16.28 -5.08 -14.19
CA ARG A 131 16.44 -4.73 -12.77
C ARG A 131 16.80 -3.27 -12.59
N ALA A 132 16.39 -2.72 -11.47
CA ALA A 132 16.87 -1.44 -10.95
C ALA A 132 17.64 -1.69 -9.65
N ALA A 133 18.73 -0.98 -9.43
CA ALA A 133 19.49 -1.04 -8.20
C ALA A 133 20.07 0.34 -7.85
N THR A 134 20.07 0.66 -6.57
CA THR A 134 20.66 1.89 -6.04
C THR A 134 21.03 1.72 -4.57
N PHE A 135 21.78 2.66 -4.03
CA PHE A 135 22.02 2.77 -2.60
C PHE A 135 20.95 3.67 -1.96
N ILE A 136 20.52 3.31 -0.75
CA ILE A 136 19.62 4.11 0.08
C ILE A 136 20.33 4.47 1.39
N ASP A 137 20.09 5.69 1.91
CA ASP A 137 20.64 6.17 3.18
C ASP A 137 19.57 6.13 4.26
N VAL A 138 19.40 4.96 4.89
CA VAL A 138 18.43 4.77 5.98
C VAL A 138 18.82 5.62 7.20
N GLU A 139 20.10 5.77 7.48
CA GLU A 139 20.57 6.64 8.58
C GLU A 139 20.27 8.12 8.30
N GLY A 140 20.39 8.56 7.05
CA GLY A 140 19.97 9.89 6.61
C GLY A 140 18.48 10.12 6.82
N LEU A 141 17.66 9.13 6.48
CA LEU A 141 16.22 9.16 6.75
C LEU A 141 15.93 9.28 8.25
N ARG A 142 16.58 8.49 9.10
CA ARG A 142 16.45 8.54 10.57
C ARG A 142 16.82 9.92 11.12
N ARG A 143 17.94 10.48 10.66
CA ARG A 143 18.35 11.84 11.02
C ARG A 143 17.30 12.88 10.60
N LEU A 144 16.68 12.73 9.45
CA LEU A 144 15.63 13.65 8.98
C LEU A 144 14.36 13.52 9.80
N ARG A 145 13.91 12.29 10.09
CA ARG A 145 12.72 12.02 10.91
C ARG A 145 12.88 12.48 12.36
N SER A 146 14.11 12.57 12.90
CA SER A 146 14.39 13.03 14.25
C SER A 146 14.50 14.56 14.38
N LYS A 147 14.52 15.31 13.29
CA LYS A 147 14.62 16.78 13.35
C LYS A 147 13.26 17.44 13.51
N ALA A 148 13.19 18.40 14.44
CA ALA A 148 12.06 19.31 14.61
C ALA A 148 12.11 20.42 13.55
N GLY A 149 11.83 20.12 12.29
CA GLY A 149 11.93 21.09 11.21
C GLY A 149 10.84 20.98 10.16
N GLY A 150 10.73 21.99 9.29
CA GLY A 150 9.68 22.09 8.26
C GLY A 150 9.68 20.95 7.25
N PHE A 151 10.81 20.27 7.08
CA PHE A 151 10.93 19.13 6.16
C PHE A 151 10.47 17.80 6.78
N ASN A 152 10.34 17.73 8.11
CA ASN A 152 9.75 16.57 8.77
C ASN A 152 8.21 16.68 8.74
N ARG A 153 7.60 16.10 7.72
CA ARG A 153 6.14 16.12 7.52
C ARG A 153 5.39 15.34 8.59
N LEU A 154 6.02 14.31 9.18
CA LEU A 154 5.37 13.41 10.12
C LEU A 154 4.98 14.12 11.41
N ILE A 155 5.84 14.99 11.94
CA ILE A 155 5.56 15.75 13.18
C ILE A 155 4.45 16.79 13.03
N ARG A 156 4.03 17.10 11.80
CA ARG A 156 2.93 18.03 11.51
C ARG A 156 1.59 17.35 11.35
N ASN A 157 1.57 16.04 11.31
CA ASN A 157 0.32 15.30 11.21
C ASN A 157 -0.49 15.45 12.52
N ARG A 158 -1.78 15.68 12.39
CA ARG A 158 -2.72 15.89 13.50
C ARG A 158 -3.83 14.85 13.40
N ILE A 159 -3.46 13.60 13.69
CA ILE A 159 -4.32 12.42 13.53
C ILE A 159 -5.63 12.60 14.30
N GLU A 160 -5.57 13.20 15.47
CA GLU A 160 -6.73 13.45 16.33
C GLU A 160 -7.80 14.32 15.66
N MET A 161 -7.41 15.14 14.67
CA MET A 161 -8.34 15.93 13.87
C MET A 161 -9.07 15.09 12.82
N TYR A 162 -8.49 13.97 12.39
CA TYR A 162 -9.06 13.11 11.35
C TYR A 162 -9.91 11.99 11.92
N LEU A 163 -9.56 11.47 13.09
CA LEU A 163 -10.23 10.34 13.74
C LEU A 163 -11.77 10.52 13.84
N PRO A 164 -12.33 11.69 14.22
CA PRO A 164 -13.76 11.84 14.28
C PRO A 164 -14.46 11.61 12.93
N VAL A 165 -13.83 12.01 11.82
CA VAL A 165 -14.36 11.79 10.47
C VAL A 165 -14.24 10.32 10.10
N TYR A 166 -13.09 9.69 10.32
CA TYR A 166 -12.91 8.26 10.07
C TYR A 166 -13.89 7.40 10.87
N ASN A 167 -14.20 7.79 12.11
CA ASN A 167 -15.15 7.06 12.97
C ASN A 167 -16.59 7.11 12.47
N THR A 168 -16.93 8.08 11.63
CA THR A 168 -18.28 8.23 11.04
C THR A 168 -18.33 7.74 9.59
N ALA A 169 -17.18 7.66 8.92
CA ALA A 169 -17.12 7.19 7.55
C ALA A 169 -17.18 5.64 7.50
N SER A 170 -18.18 5.12 6.86
CA SER A 170 -18.34 3.67 6.64
C SER A 170 -18.91 3.43 5.25
N PHE A 171 -18.21 2.65 4.45
CA PHE A 171 -18.72 2.22 3.16
C PHE A 171 -19.68 1.04 3.31
N TYR A 172 -19.30 0.04 4.10
CA TYR A 172 -20.17 -1.03 4.57
C TYR A 172 -19.66 -1.57 5.92
N PRO A 173 -20.53 -2.17 6.74
CA PRO A 173 -20.14 -2.64 8.06
C PRO A 173 -19.03 -3.69 8.03
N PRO A 174 -18.11 -3.71 9.02
CA PRO A 174 -17.15 -4.79 9.17
C PRO A 174 -17.81 -6.10 9.55
N ASN A 175 -17.05 -7.19 9.53
CA ASN A 175 -17.44 -8.53 9.99
C ASN A 175 -18.60 -9.18 9.21
N GLN A 176 -18.81 -8.82 7.95
CA GLN A 176 -19.92 -9.33 7.14
C GLN A 176 -19.84 -10.85 6.88
N PHE A 177 -18.66 -11.45 7.06
CA PHE A 177 -18.43 -12.89 6.88
C PHE A 177 -17.85 -13.54 8.14
N ALA A 178 -18.05 -12.96 9.32
CA ALA A 178 -17.52 -13.50 10.57
C ALA A 178 -18.09 -14.90 10.91
N ASP A 179 -19.36 -15.12 10.61
CA ASP A 179 -20.08 -16.34 10.92
C ASP A 179 -20.42 -17.22 9.69
N GLU A 180 -19.98 -16.80 8.52
CA GLU A 180 -20.34 -17.47 7.27
C GLU A 180 -19.12 -17.68 6.37
N VAL A 181 -19.10 -18.82 5.67
CA VAL A 181 -18.13 -19.05 4.61
C VAL A 181 -18.51 -18.19 3.40
N MET A 182 -17.57 -17.40 2.90
CA MET A 182 -17.77 -16.65 1.67
C MET A 182 -17.76 -17.61 0.48
N ASP A 183 -18.92 -18.06 0.06
CA ASP A 183 -19.10 -19.06 -0.97
C ASP A 183 -19.60 -18.51 -2.32
N SER A 184 -19.95 -17.22 -2.38
CA SER A 184 -20.49 -16.63 -3.60
C SER A 184 -19.98 -15.22 -3.88
N SER A 185 -19.75 -14.94 -5.17
CA SER A 185 -19.47 -13.60 -5.65
C SER A 185 -20.65 -12.64 -5.54
N ALA A 186 -21.88 -13.17 -5.39
CA ALA A 186 -23.09 -12.36 -5.28
C ALA A 186 -23.08 -11.49 -4.04
N ARG A 187 -22.70 -12.05 -2.89
CA ARG A 187 -22.66 -11.30 -1.60
C ARG A 187 -21.58 -10.21 -1.60
N ILE A 188 -20.49 -10.43 -2.32
CA ILE A 188 -19.46 -9.38 -2.52
C ILE A 188 -20.04 -8.22 -3.32
N GLN A 189 -20.83 -8.51 -4.35
CA GLN A 189 -21.48 -7.47 -5.14
C GLN A 189 -22.54 -6.72 -4.32
N GLU A 190 -23.24 -7.38 -3.40
CA GLU A 190 -24.16 -6.73 -2.46
C GLU A 190 -23.40 -5.75 -1.55
N ASN A 191 -22.25 -6.13 -1.00
CA ASN A 191 -21.42 -5.22 -0.20
C ASN A 191 -20.90 -4.03 -1.02
N TYR A 192 -20.53 -4.24 -2.29
CA TYR A 192 -20.14 -3.14 -3.15
C TYR A 192 -21.30 -2.20 -3.46
N GLN A 193 -22.51 -2.73 -3.67
CA GLN A 193 -23.69 -1.92 -3.87
C GLN A 193 -24.00 -1.10 -2.61
N LEU A 194 -23.94 -1.72 -1.43
CA LEU A 194 -24.11 -1.02 -0.16
C LEU A 194 -23.10 0.11 0.03
N ALA A 195 -21.83 -0.14 -0.35
CA ALA A 195 -20.80 0.90 -0.32
C ALA A 195 -21.11 2.07 -1.25
N LEU A 196 -21.63 1.79 -2.44
CA LEU A 196 -22.03 2.84 -3.39
C LEU A 196 -23.23 3.65 -2.86
N ASP A 197 -24.21 2.98 -2.26
CA ASP A 197 -25.38 3.63 -1.68
C ASP A 197 -24.98 4.57 -0.52
N ASN A 198 -24.08 4.10 0.36
CA ASN A 198 -23.56 4.91 1.47
C ASN A 198 -22.66 6.08 1.04
N MET A 199 -22.10 6.04 -0.17
CA MET A 199 -21.33 7.17 -0.72
C MET A 199 -22.20 8.24 -1.37
N ALA A 200 -23.45 7.91 -1.70
CA ALA A 200 -24.38 8.82 -2.37
C ALA A 200 -25.10 9.77 -1.39
N ASP A 201 -25.09 9.45 -0.10
CA ASP A 201 -25.63 10.24 1.00
C ASP A 201 -24.59 11.21 1.59
#